data_40a3c8a989a37d828625a2661acaa0c3
#
_entry.id   40a3c8a989a37d828625a2661acaa0c3
#
_cell.length_a   1.000
_cell.length_b   1.000
_cell.length_c   1.000
_cell.angle_alpha   90.00
_cell.angle_beta   90.00
_cell.angle_gamma   90.00
#
_symmetry.space_group_name_H-M   'P 1'
#
loop_
_entity.id
_entity.type
_entity.pdbx_description
1 polymer ?
#
loop_
_entity_poly.entity_id
_entity_poly.type
_entity_poly.pdbx_seq_one_letter_code
_entity_poly.pdbx_strand_id
1 'polypeptide(L)'
;VFDLVDIQGEVVIGEGIKDNAPGIFLGDRLGTWKEGSPRFDIALDPVDGTTNISKGMANSISVMSAVEVPSGKCVMKNLPAFYTNKLAYGPKIDQAVRAAGLERTLIDRPMKEVLEIASKALGKRVAEIVVLILDRPRNKSFIDGVREAGASLRMVSDGDITAAVAPSLPDSGIDLYVGIGGTPEAILTATA
;
A
#
# COMPACT_ATOMS: atom_id res chain seq x y z
N VAL A 1 -5.09 -20.77 -11.67
CA VAL A 1 -3.65 -20.47 -11.80
C VAL A 1 -2.91 -21.03 -10.60
N PHE A 2 -3.33 -20.73 -9.37
CA PHE A 2 -2.65 -21.19 -8.16
C PHE A 2 -2.58 -22.70 -7.99
N ASP A 3 -3.55 -23.44 -8.51
CA ASP A 3 -3.57 -24.90 -8.44
C ASP A 3 -2.38 -25.61 -9.11
N LEU A 4 -1.57 -24.86 -9.84
CA LEU A 4 -0.35 -25.33 -10.51
C LEU A 4 0.95 -24.97 -9.76
N VAL A 5 0.85 -24.22 -8.67
CA VAL A 5 2.01 -23.78 -7.91
C VAL A 5 2.19 -24.68 -6.69
N ASP A 6 3.40 -25.24 -6.52
CA ASP A 6 3.71 -26.15 -5.42
C ASP A 6 3.96 -25.37 -4.11
N ILE A 7 2.88 -24.85 -3.52
CA ILE A 7 2.82 -24.17 -2.24
C ILE A 7 1.64 -24.67 -1.40
N GLN A 8 1.69 -24.40 -0.10
CA GLN A 8 0.57 -24.50 0.83
C GLN A 8 0.17 -23.08 1.23
N GLY A 9 -0.52 -22.37 0.33
CA GLY A 9 -0.98 -21.01 0.55
C GLY A 9 -2.28 -20.95 1.33
N GLU A 10 -2.39 -20.03 2.29
CA GLU A 10 -3.63 -19.73 2.99
C GLU A 10 -3.93 -18.22 2.85
N VAL A 11 -5.12 -17.89 2.39
CA VAL A 11 -5.55 -16.49 2.26
C VAL A 11 -5.85 -15.94 3.65
N VAL A 12 -5.02 -15.04 4.14
CA VAL A 12 -5.18 -14.36 5.43
C VAL A 12 -5.74 -12.94 5.28
N ILE A 13 -5.62 -12.36 4.08
CA ILE A 13 -6.20 -11.08 3.71
C ILE A 13 -6.72 -11.19 2.28
N GLY A 14 -8.01 -10.90 2.08
CA GLY A 14 -8.67 -10.99 0.79
C GLY A 14 -9.90 -10.09 0.75
N GLU A 15 -10.45 -9.88 -0.44
CA GLU A 15 -11.61 -9.02 -0.73
C GLU A 15 -12.94 -9.57 -0.18
N GLY A 16 -12.98 -10.61 0.54
CA GLY A 16 -14.05 -11.25 1.26
C GLY A 16 -15.47 -10.72 1.10
N ILE A 17 -16.21 -10.84 2.18
CA ILE A 17 -17.64 -10.53 2.35
C ILE A 17 -17.99 -9.05 2.09
N LYS A 18 -17.04 -8.14 2.20
CA LYS A 18 -17.27 -6.67 2.12
C LYS A 18 -17.86 -6.23 0.78
N ASP A 19 -17.38 -6.81 -0.31
CA ASP A 19 -17.75 -6.37 -1.67
C ASP A 19 -18.65 -7.39 -2.38
N ASN A 20 -19.09 -8.44 -1.67
CA ASN A 20 -19.95 -9.52 -2.20
C ASN A 20 -19.38 -10.10 -3.52
N ALA A 21 -18.05 -10.02 -3.67
CA ALA A 21 -17.36 -10.45 -4.87
C ALA A 21 -17.15 -11.98 -4.82
N PRO A 22 -17.53 -12.73 -5.84
CA PRO A 22 -17.12 -14.11 -5.98
C PRO A 22 -15.61 -14.13 -6.20
N GLY A 23 -14.89 -14.50 -5.17
CA GLY A 23 -13.44 -14.42 -5.20
C GLY A 23 -12.79 -15.29 -4.15
N ILE A 24 -11.58 -14.99 -3.86
CA ILE A 24 -10.77 -15.71 -2.90
C ILE A 24 -11.06 -15.13 -1.51
N PHE A 25 -11.63 -15.96 -0.66
CA PHE A 25 -12.07 -15.60 0.69
C PHE A 25 -10.98 -15.87 1.72
N LEU A 26 -11.12 -15.25 2.89
CA LEU A 26 -10.30 -15.58 4.06
C LEU A 26 -10.38 -17.08 4.38
N GLY A 27 -9.21 -17.71 4.54
CA GLY A 27 -9.10 -19.15 4.79
C GLY A 27 -9.09 -20.03 3.55
N ASP A 28 -9.28 -19.46 2.34
CA ASP A 28 -9.13 -20.23 1.11
C ASP A 28 -7.72 -20.76 0.95
N ARG A 29 -7.63 -21.97 0.43
CA ARG A 29 -6.38 -22.67 0.18
C ARG A 29 -5.94 -22.49 -1.26
N LEU A 30 -4.71 -22.05 -1.45
CA LEU A 30 -4.09 -21.83 -2.74
C LEU A 30 -2.87 -22.74 -2.91
N GLY A 31 -2.62 -23.17 -4.14
CA GLY A 31 -1.52 -24.06 -4.45
C GLY A 31 -1.91 -25.54 -4.40
N THR A 32 -0.94 -26.39 -4.70
CA THR A 32 -1.17 -27.85 -4.80
C THR A 32 -1.30 -28.55 -3.46
N TRP A 33 -0.86 -27.92 -2.38
CA TRP A 33 -0.82 -28.48 -1.02
C TRP A 33 -0.12 -29.83 -0.91
N LYS A 34 0.83 -30.10 -1.80
CA LYS A 34 1.65 -31.33 -1.73
C LYS A 34 2.46 -31.35 -0.43
N GLU A 35 2.68 -32.56 0.08
CA GLU A 35 3.55 -32.77 1.22
C GLU A 35 4.98 -32.22 0.93
N GLY A 36 5.54 -31.49 1.88
CA GLY A 36 6.86 -30.86 1.74
C GLY A 36 6.87 -29.53 0.99
N SER A 37 5.75 -29.09 0.41
CA SER A 37 5.69 -27.75 -0.19
C SER A 37 5.75 -26.65 0.87
N PRO A 38 6.42 -25.51 0.58
CA PRO A 38 6.54 -24.41 1.53
C PRO A 38 5.17 -23.79 1.83
N ARG A 39 4.98 -23.33 3.07
CA ARG A 39 3.75 -22.71 3.53
C ARG A 39 3.84 -21.18 3.44
N PHE A 40 2.74 -20.58 2.99
CA PHE A 40 2.64 -19.12 2.84
C PHE A 40 1.32 -18.57 3.40
N ASP A 41 1.43 -17.43 4.11
CA ASP A 41 0.31 -16.53 4.29
C ASP A 41 0.17 -15.66 3.03
N ILE A 42 -1.03 -15.53 2.52
CA ILE A 42 -1.33 -14.80 1.28
C ILE A 42 -2.29 -13.66 1.57
N ALA A 43 -1.91 -12.47 1.12
CA ALA A 43 -2.80 -11.32 0.99
C ALA A 43 -3.02 -11.04 -0.49
N LEU A 44 -4.27 -10.79 -0.90
CA LEU A 44 -4.54 -10.50 -2.29
C LEU A 44 -5.71 -9.53 -2.45
N ASP A 45 -5.60 -8.73 -3.51
CA ASP A 45 -6.67 -7.92 -4.06
C ASP A 45 -6.78 -8.25 -5.56
N PRO A 46 -7.85 -8.93 -5.99
CA PRO A 46 -8.04 -9.29 -7.39
C PRO A 46 -8.15 -8.08 -8.30
N VAL A 47 -8.68 -6.96 -7.82
CA VAL A 47 -8.88 -5.73 -8.59
C VAL A 47 -8.80 -4.49 -7.71
N ASP A 48 -7.59 -3.99 -7.46
CA ASP A 48 -7.41 -2.63 -6.93
C ASP A 48 -7.76 -1.60 -8.02
N GLY A 49 -8.57 -0.61 -7.67
CA GLY A 49 -9.01 0.42 -8.61
C GLY A 49 -10.25 0.03 -9.43
N THR A 50 -11.25 -0.57 -8.80
CA THR A 50 -12.51 -0.99 -9.44
C THR A 50 -13.24 0.15 -10.16
N THR A 51 -13.20 1.38 -9.61
CA THR A 51 -13.76 2.57 -10.26
C THR A 51 -13.04 2.91 -11.57
N ASN A 52 -11.73 2.72 -11.62
CA ASN A 52 -10.94 2.96 -12.84
C ASN A 52 -11.36 2.00 -13.94
N ILE A 53 -11.48 0.69 -13.63
CA ILE A 53 -11.96 -0.31 -14.61
C ILE A 53 -13.36 0.02 -15.10
N SER A 54 -14.29 0.33 -14.20
CA SER A 54 -15.68 0.62 -14.57
C SER A 54 -15.83 1.82 -15.51
N LYS A 55 -14.84 2.72 -15.50
CA LYS A 55 -14.79 3.92 -16.36
C LYS A 55 -13.83 3.78 -17.54
N GLY A 56 -13.21 2.61 -17.74
CA GLY A 56 -12.20 2.42 -18.78
C GLY A 56 -10.94 3.25 -18.59
N MET A 57 -10.60 3.56 -17.33
CA MET A 57 -9.41 4.34 -16.98
C MET A 57 -8.23 3.41 -16.66
N ALA A 58 -7.02 3.96 -16.75
CA ALA A 58 -5.78 3.27 -16.35
C ALA A 58 -5.62 3.18 -14.82
N ASN A 59 -4.58 2.46 -14.38
CA ASN A 59 -4.16 2.30 -12.98
C ASN A 59 -5.09 1.40 -12.14
N SER A 60 -5.53 0.29 -12.72
CA SER A 60 -6.08 -0.83 -11.97
C SER A 60 -5.14 -2.01 -12.09
N ILE A 61 -4.94 -2.74 -10.99
CA ILE A 61 -4.05 -3.89 -10.92
C ILE A 61 -4.72 -5.06 -10.19
N SER A 62 -4.28 -6.27 -10.48
CA SER A 62 -4.42 -7.42 -9.57
C SER A 62 -3.12 -7.57 -8.80
N VAL A 63 -3.19 -7.73 -7.50
CA VAL A 63 -2.01 -7.77 -6.66
C VAL A 63 -2.10 -8.87 -5.60
N MET A 64 -0.97 -9.50 -5.34
CA MET A 64 -0.81 -10.50 -4.30
C MET A 64 0.51 -10.29 -3.57
N SER A 65 0.48 -10.48 -2.26
CA SER A 65 1.67 -10.64 -1.40
C SER A 65 1.67 -12.03 -0.81
N ALA A 66 2.85 -12.61 -0.67
CA ALA A 66 3.05 -13.89 -0.02
C ALA A 66 4.24 -13.82 0.96
N VAL A 67 4.04 -14.29 2.19
CA VAL A 67 5.09 -14.39 3.20
C VAL A 67 5.23 -15.85 3.60
N GLU A 68 6.44 -16.37 3.53
CA GLU A 68 6.72 -17.74 3.97
C GLU A 68 6.53 -17.90 5.49
N VAL A 69 5.93 -18.99 5.89
CA VAL A 69 5.57 -19.31 7.28
C VAL A 69 6.29 -20.59 7.75
N PRO A 70 7.61 -20.54 7.98
CA PRO A 70 8.41 -21.74 8.29
C PRO A 70 7.96 -22.46 9.56
N SER A 71 7.41 -21.71 10.53
CA SER A 71 6.97 -22.25 11.83
C SER A 71 5.51 -22.70 11.86
N GLY A 72 4.77 -22.57 10.76
CA GLY A 72 3.34 -22.86 10.70
C GLY A 72 2.45 -21.87 11.48
N LYS A 73 3.00 -20.73 11.92
CA LYS A 73 2.23 -19.66 12.57
C LYS A 73 2.06 -18.50 11.60
N CYS A 74 0.82 -18.06 11.39
CA CYS A 74 0.52 -16.89 10.57
C CYS A 74 1.42 -15.69 10.93
N VAL A 75 2.03 -15.10 9.93
CA VAL A 75 2.88 -13.91 10.02
C VAL A 75 2.06 -12.67 9.66
N MET A 76 1.24 -12.76 8.63
CA MET A 76 0.29 -11.70 8.29
C MET A 76 -0.88 -11.73 9.27
N LYS A 77 -1.36 -10.54 9.64
CA LYS A 77 -2.50 -10.40 10.55
C LYS A 77 -3.57 -9.52 9.92
N ASN A 78 -4.78 -10.02 9.89
CA ASN A 78 -5.94 -9.19 9.61
C ASN A 78 -6.19 -8.28 10.84
N LEU A 79 -6.11 -6.97 10.64
CA LEU A 79 -6.32 -5.99 11.70
C LEU A 79 -7.81 -5.63 11.79
N PRO A 80 -8.38 -5.49 13.00
CA PRO A 80 -9.79 -5.16 13.18
C PRO A 80 -10.06 -3.66 12.98
N ALA A 81 -9.59 -3.12 11.86
CA ALA A 81 -9.78 -1.73 11.47
C ALA A 81 -10.12 -1.67 9.97
N PHE A 82 -11.14 -0.88 9.63
CA PHE A 82 -11.54 -0.70 8.22
C PHE A 82 -10.57 0.19 7.46
N TYR A 83 -10.08 1.24 8.10
CA TYR A 83 -9.19 2.24 7.52
C TYR A 83 -7.97 2.49 8.41
N THR A 84 -6.86 2.83 7.76
CA THR A 84 -5.63 3.24 8.42
C THR A 84 -4.99 4.40 7.67
N ASN A 85 -4.20 5.19 8.40
CA ASN A 85 -3.32 6.17 7.78
C ASN A 85 -2.17 5.44 7.08
N LYS A 86 -1.82 5.91 5.89
CA LYS A 86 -0.77 5.35 5.05
C LYS A 86 0.21 6.45 4.68
N LEU A 87 1.49 6.15 4.76
CA LEU A 87 2.57 6.98 4.25
C LEU A 87 3.57 6.06 3.56
N ALA A 88 3.80 6.24 2.27
CA ALA A 88 4.78 5.47 1.52
C ALA A 88 5.80 6.39 0.85
N TYR A 89 7.04 5.94 0.79
CA TYR A 89 8.17 6.67 0.25
C TYR A 89 9.28 5.73 -0.22
N GLY A 90 10.14 6.24 -1.11
CA GLY A 90 11.24 5.47 -1.65
C GLY A 90 12.44 5.37 -0.70
N PRO A 91 13.46 4.55 -1.08
CA PRO A 91 14.56 4.15 -0.19
C PRO A 91 15.42 5.30 0.33
N LYS A 92 15.56 6.42 -0.40
CA LYS A 92 16.33 7.57 0.08
C LYS A 92 15.66 8.26 1.28
N ILE A 93 14.34 8.36 1.24
CA ILE A 93 13.58 8.92 2.38
C ILE A 93 13.59 7.92 3.53
N ASP A 94 13.43 6.62 3.27
CA ASP A 94 13.51 5.58 4.29
C ASP A 94 14.84 5.64 5.06
N GLN A 95 15.95 5.76 4.37
CA GLN A 95 17.26 5.91 5.00
C GLN A 95 17.32 7.12 5.94
N ALA A 96 16.80 8.28 5.51
CA ALA A 96 16.77 9.48 6.33
C ALA A 96 15.84 9.33 7.54
N VAL A 97 14.69 8.71 7.37
CA VAL A 97 13.70 8.46 8.43
C VAL A 97 14.28 7.52 9.49
N ARG A 98 14.95 6.44 9.09
CA ARG A 98 15.64 5.51 10.00
C ARG A 98 16.78 6.18 10.74
N ALA A 99 17.60 6.96 10.04
CA ALA A 99 18.69 7.70 10.66
C ALA A 99 18.21 8.69 11.73
N ALA A 100 16.99 9.20 11.59
CA ALA A 100 16.34 10.11 12.54
C ALA A 100 15.50 9.38 13.62
N GLY A 101 15.35 8.05 13.56
CA GLY A 101 14.51 7.26 14.50
C GLY A 101 13.01 7.56 14.40
N LEU A 102 12.52 7.88 13.20
CA LEU A 102 11.16 8.36 12.97
C LEU A 102 10.22 7.32 12.32
N GLU A 103 10.66 6.08 12.09
CA GLU A 103 9.94 5.06 11.34
C GLU A 103 8.51 4.80 11.85
N ARG A 104 8.31 4.94 13.16
CA ARG A 104 7.01 4.68 13.80
C ARG A 104 6.17 5.93 14.02
N THR A 105 6.73 7.11 13.86
CA THR A 105 6.08 8.37 14.25
C THR A 105 5.94 9.37 13.12
N LEU A 106 6.56 9.11 11.96
CA LEU A 106 6.55 10.05 10.85
C LEU A 106 5.14 10.33 10.34
N ILE A 107 4.28 9.30 10.31
CA ILE A 107 2.89 9.41 9.84
C ILE A 107 2.04 10.33 10.73
N ASP A 108 2.40 10.50 11.99
CA ASP A 108 1.66 11.32 12.97
C ASP A 108 2.13 12.77 13.00
N ARG A 109 3.18 13.10 12.22
CA ARG A 109 3.74 14.45 12.18
C ARG A 109 2.95 15.35 11.23
N PRO A 110 3.00 16.68 11.47
CA PRO A 110 2.48 17.65 10.53
C PRO A 110 3.07 17.43 9.13
N MET A 111 2.24 17.54 8.09
CA MET A 111 2.70 17.31 6.70
C MET A 111 3.88 18.18 6.30
N LYS A 112 3.98 19.38 6.82
CA LYS A 112 5.13 20.26 6.62
C LYS A 112 6.45 19.60 7.05
N GLU A 113 6.49 18.95 8.23
CA GLU A 113 7.70 18.27 8.72
C GLU A 113 8.05 17.07 7.86
N VAL A 114 7.05 16.29 7.47
CA VAL A 114 7.22 15.12 6.55
C VAL A 114 7.86 15.56 5.24
N LEU A 115 7.35 16.66 4.66
CA LEU A 115 7.85 17.22 3.41
C LEU A 115 9.24 17.83 3.52
N GLU A 116 9.58 18.45 4.65
CA GLU A 116 10.93 18.95 4.92
C GLU A 116 11.96 17.79 5.01
N ILE A 117 11.59 16.67 5.63
CA ILE A 117 12.42 15.46 5.69
C ILE A 117 12.63 14.90 4.28
N ALA A 118 11.56 14.74 3.51
CA ALA A 118 11.62 14.25 2.14
C ALA A 118 12.46 15.16 1.23
N SER A 119 12.28 16.47 1.35
CA SER A 119 13.03 17.50 0.63
C SER A 119 14.55 17.36 0.88
N LYS A 120 14.95 17.25 2.14
CA LYS A 120 16.35 17.06 2.52
C LYS A 120 16.92 15.73 2.00
N ALA A 121 16.17 14.64 2.16
CA ALA A 121 16.59 13.30 1.75
C ALA A 121 16.80 13.18 0.23
N LEU A 122 15.97 13.88 -0.54
CA LEU A 122 16.00 13.84 -2.01
C LEU A 122 16.86 14.95 -2.62
N GLY A 123 17.29 15.94 -1.85
CA GLY A 123 17.98 17.13 -2.37
C GLY A 123 17.09 17.99 -3.26
N LYS A 124 15.78 17.98 -3.04
CA LYS A 124 14.77 18.74 -3.77
C LYS A 124 14.24 19.89 -2.91
N ARG A 125 13.77 20.97 -3.53
CA ARG A 125 12.95 21.96 -2.82
C ARG A 125 11.59 21.36 -2.48
N VAL A 126 10.93 21.80 -1.43
CA VAL A 126 9.60 21.32 -1.04
C VAL A 126 8.61 21.41 -2.22
N ALA A 127 8.66 22.50 -2.98
CA ALA A 127 7.80 22.68 -4.17
C ALA A 127 8.03 21.67 -5.30
N GLU A 128 9.16 20.96 -5.29
CA GLU A 128 9.52 19.93 -6.26
C GLU A 128 9.15 18.50 -5.77
N ILE A 129 8.76 18.37 -4.51
CA ILE A 129 8.27 17.11 -3.96
C ILE A 129 6.86 16.85 -4.51
N VAL A 130 6.69 15.70 -5.15
CA VAL A 130 5.40 15.27 -5.70
C VAL A 130 4.74 14.29 -4.74
N VAL A 131 3.61 14.70 -4.17
CA VAL A 131 2.80 13.88 -3.27
C VAL A 131 1.58 13.35 -4.00
N LEU A 132 1.41 12.04 -4.02
CA LEU A 132 0.23 11.37 -4.57
C LEU A 132 -0.77 11.11 -3.47
N ILE A 133 -2.03 11.48 -3.69
CA ILE A 133 -3.14 11.31 -2.73
C ILE A 133 -4.40 10.88 -3.49
N LEU A 134 -5.18 9.95 -2.92
CA LEU A 134 -6.51 9.66 -3.44
C LEU A 134 -7.46 10.82 -3.17
N ASP A 135 -8.20 11.23 -4.20
CA ASP A 135 -9.25 12.25 -4.11
C ASP A 135 -10.49 11.69 -3.39
N ARG A 136 -10.43 11.75 -2.08
CA ARG A 136 -11.49 11.32 -1.16
C ARG A 136 -11.69 12.36 -0.07
N PRO A 137 -12.92 12.63 0.36
CA PRO A 137 -13.19 13.59 1.45
C PRO A 137 -12.40 13.32 2.73
N ARG A 138 -12.17 12.04 3.05
CA ARG A 138 -11.37 11.62 4.23
C ARG A 138 -9.90 12.05 4.17
N ASN A 139 -9.37 12.34 2.99
CA ASN A 139 -7.99 12.77 2.79
C ASN A 139 -7.82 14.31 2.82
N LYS A 140 -8.89 15.05 3.07
CA LYS A 140 -8.87 16.52 3.01
C LYS A 140 -7.77 17.14 3.86
N SER A 141 -7.56 16.66 5.07
CA SER A 141 -6.51 17.17 5.96
C SER A 141 -5.10 17.01 5.39
N PHE A 142 -4.81 15.88 4.76
CA PHE A 142 -3.53 15.64 4.08
C PHE A 142 -3.39 16.54 2.85
N ILE A 143 -4.45 16.65 2.05
CA ILE A 143 -4.48 17.50 0.85
C ILE A 143 -4.19 18.96 1.23
N ASP A 144 -4.87 19.47 2.26
CA ASP A 144 -4.69 20.83 2.74
C ASP A 144 -3.25 21.02 3.28
N GLY A 145 -2.74 20.08 4.08
CA GLY A 145 -1.38 20.16 4.62
C GLY A 145 -0.29 20.15 3.54
N VAL A 146 -0.47 19.38 2.45
CA VAL A 146 0.46 19.38 1.31
C VAL A 146 0.43 20.72 0.59
N ARG A 147 -0.77 21.28 0.37
CA ARG A 147 -0.93 22.60 -0.27
C ARG A 147 -0.35 23.73 0.56
N GLU A 148 -0.60 23.74 1.88
CA GLU A 148 -0.08 24.74 2.81
C GLU A 148 1.46 24.70 2.88
N ALA A 149 2.06 23.53 2.79
CA ALA A 149 3.49 23.37 2.74
C ALA A 149 4.12 23.75 1.39
N GLY A 150 3.30 23.94 0.35
CA GLY A 150 3.73 24.35 -0.99
C GLY A 150 4.35 23.24 -1.84
N ALA A 151 4.09 21.98 -1.52
CA ALA A 151 4.52 20.84 -2.33
C ALA A 151 3.59 20.60 -3.53
N SER A 152 4.09 19.86 -4.52
CA SER A 152 3.30 19.47 -5.70
C SER A 152 2.36 18.33 -5.32
N LEU A 153 1.07 18.50 -5.65
CA LEU A 153 0.01 17.54 -5.36
C LEU A 153 -0.46 16.87 -6.65
N ARG A 154 -0.46 15.53 -6.65
CA ARG A 154 -1.08 14.72 -7.68
C ARG A 154 -2.25 13.94 -7.08
N MET A 155 -3.44 14.12 -7.61
CA MET A 155 -4.64 13.46 -7.11
C MET A 155 -5.10 12.37 -8.08
N VAL A 156 -5.53 11.23 -7.55
CA VAL A 156 -6.09 10.10 -8.32
C VAL A 156 -7.44 9.70 -7.75
N SER A 157 -8.31 9.24 -8.62
CA SER A 157 -9.69 8.88 -8.25
C SER A 157 -9.79 7.54 -7.53
N ASP A 158 -8.88 6.59 -7.84
CA ASP A 158 -8.91 5.23 -7.31
C ASP A 158 -7.55 4.53 -7.52
N GLY A 159 -7.36 3.31 -6.96
CA GLY A 159 -6.10 2.57 -7.05
C GLY A 159 -5.17 2.89 -5.89
N ASP A 160 -5.58 2.50 -4.67
CA ASP A 160 -4.85 2.80 -3.43
C ASP A 160 -3.48 2.11 -3.39
N ILE A 161 -3.41 0.85 -3.79
CA ILE A 161 -2.17 0.08 -3.78
C ILE A 161 -1.22 0.59 -4.86
N THR A 162 -1.71 0.80 -6.09
CA THR A 162 -0.92 1.36 -7.18
C THR A 162 -0.33 2.72 -6.80
N ALA A 163 -1.14 3.58 -6.16
CA ALA A 163 -0.71 4.89 -5.71
C ALA A 163 0.38 4.80 -4.62
N ALA A 164 0.22 3.88 -3.67
CA ALA A 164 1.12 3.76 -2.53
C ALA A 164 2.45 3.08 -2.88
N VAL A 165 2.49 2.24 -3.90
CA VAL A 165 3.73 1.62 -4.42
C VAL A 165 4.52 2.59 -5.31
N ALA A 166 3.86 3.56 -5.94
CA ALA A 166 4.50 4.46 -6.90
C ALA A 166 5.79 5.15 -6.41
N PRO A 167 5.92 5.62 -5.13
CA PRO A 167 7.16 6.23 -4.65
C PRO A 167 8.38 5.29 -4.64
N SER A 168 8.15 3.98 -4.61
CA SER A 168 9.20 2.95 -4.61
C SER A 168 9.65 2.57 -6.02
N LEU A 169 8.87 2.93 -7.04
CA LEU A 169 9.16 2.58 -8.43
C LEU A 169 10.08 3.64 -9.08
N PRO A 170 11.13 3.19 -9.78
CA PRO A 170 11.93 4.10 -10.59
C PRO A 170 11.06 4.85 -11.61
N ASP A 171 11.38 6.10 -11.84
CA ASP A 171 10.76 6.94 -12.88
C ASP A 171 9.24 7.15 -12.77
N SER A 172 8.64 6.83 -11.64
CA SER A 172 7.22 7.11 -11.38
C SER A 172 6.91 8.61 -11.33
N GLY A 173 7.92 9.42 -11.01
CA GLY A 173 7.78 10.85 -10.77
C GLY A 173 7.03 11.19 -9.47
N ILE A 174 6.82 10.20 -8.60
CA ILE A 174 6.17 10.36 -7.30
C ILE A 174 7.20 10.20 -6.19
N ASP A 175 7.25 11.14 -5.26
CA ASP A 175 8.17 11.11 -4.13
C ASP A 175 7.54 10.55 -2.85
N LEU A 176 6.26 10.83 -2.64
CA LEU A 176 5.48 10.40 -1.47
C LEU A 176 4.07 9.98 -1.88
N TYR A 177 3.53 9.01 -1.17
CA TYR A 177 2.09 8.76 -1.09
C TYR A 177 1.65 8.98 0.35
N VAL A 178 0.51 9.65 0.55
CA VAL A 178 -0.13 9.79 1.86
C VAL A 178 -1.63 9.70 1.72
N GLY A 179 -2.30 9.07 2.68
CA GLY A 179 -3.76 9.01 2.68
C GLY A 179 -4.33 8.10 3.75
N ILE A 180 -5.64 8.08 3.80
CA ILE A 180 -6.44 7.16 4.60
C ILE A 180 -7.05 6.15 3.63
N GLY A 181 -6.72 4.89 3.79
CA GLY A 181 -7.20 3.81 2.92
C GLY A 181 -7.55 2.55 3.69
N GLY A 182 -8.03 1.54 3.00
CA GLY A 182 -8.39 0.27 3.60
C GLY A 182 -7.19 -0.41 4.25
N THR A 183 -7.42 -1.03 5.40
CA THR A 183 -6.36 -1.75 6.11
C THR A 183 -5.85 -2.97 5.35
N PRO A 184 -6.68 -3.77 4.67
CA PRO A 184 -6.21 -4.86 3.82
C PRO A 184 -5.22 -4.41 2.75
N GLU A 185 -5.54 -3.33 2.04
CA GLU A 185 -4.69 -2.74 1.01
C GLU A 185 -3.38 -2.18 1.59
N ALA A 186 -3.40 -1.73 2.86
CA ALA A 186 -2.18 -1.26 3.54
C ALA A 186 -1.16 -2.39 3.76
N ILE A 187 -1.63 -3.61 4.04
CA ILE A 187 -0.75 -4.76 4.22
C ILE A 187 -0.13 -5.18 2.89
N LEU A 188 -0.91 -5.19 1.81
CA LEU A 188 -0.40 -5.41 0.45
C LEU A 188 0.67 -4.38 0.09
N THR A 189 0.41 -3.10 0.37
CA THR A 189 1.36 -2.02 0.11
C THR A 189 2.63 -2.14 0.95
N ALA A 190 2.52 -2.56 2.21
CA ALA A 190 3.66 -2.67 3.12
C ALA A 190 4.61 -3.82 2.78
N THR A 191 4.23 -4.72 1.88
CA THR A 191 5.08 -5.83 1.38
C THR A 191 5.80 -5.49 0.08
N ALA A 192 5.50 -4.37 -0.55
CA ALA A 192 6.15 -3.87 -1.75
C ALA A 192 7.35 -3.00 -1.39
#